data_523ae854b5f426513b2e232ed76b1762
#
_entry.id   523ae854b5f426513b2e232ed76b1762
#
_cell.length_a   1.000
_cell.length_b   1.000
_cell.length_c   1.000
_cell.angle_alpha   90.00
_cell.angle_beta   90.00
_cell.angle_gamma   90.00
#
_symmetry.space_group_name_H-M   'P 1'
#
loop_
_entity.id
_entity.type
_entity.pdbx_description
1 polymer ?
#
loop_
_entity_poly.entity_id
_entity_poly.type
_entity_poly.pdbx_seq_one_letter_code
_entity_poly.pdbx_strand_id
1 'polypeptide(L)'
;AMPELPSQVRTVFKGMDLILHAGDLHCIEVLDWLEEIAPVLACRGNGDEGSGGRAVVPDDPRLHETAVTQCAGYTLGLVHDVLDPNEYPQWPIQRTMDQYFDRRPDIIVCGHTHVERIRRYDDVLVINPGSPTYPHNYSAQLGTVGVLKLEENRVGSVEIYNLKTLAVLPELSTTF
;
A
#
# COMPACT_ATOMS: atom_id res chain seq x y z
N ALA A 1 11.66 -10.82 -11.62
CA ALA A 1 11.02 -11.08 -10.33
C ALA A 1 12.10 -11.44 -9.32
N MET A 2 11.97 -10.98 -8.10
CA MET A 2 12.85 -11.44 -7.01
C MET A 2 12.42 -12.87 -6.65
N PRO A 3 13.37 -13.80 -6.41
CA PRO A 3 13.02 -15.19 -6.15
C PRO A 3 12.43 -15.41 -4.74
N GLU A 4 12.45 -14.40 -3.89
CA GLU A 4 11.95 -14.43 -2.52
C GLU A 4 11.72 -13.01 -1.98
N LEU A 5 11.01 -12.91 -0.86
CA LEU A 5 10.79 -11.65 -0.17
C LEU A 5 12.12 -11.13 0.42
N PRO A 6 12.49 -9.87 0.20
CA PRO A 6 13.69 -9.28 0.82
C PRO A 6 13.66 -9.41 2.35
N SER A 7 14.75 -9.83 2.94
CA SER A 7 14.88 -10.00 4.40
C SER A 7 14.61 -8.71 5.18
N GLN A 8 14.87 -7.57 4.55
CA GLN A 8 14.59 -6.23 5.10
C GLN A 8 13.09 -5.99 5.30
N VAL A 9 12.23 -6.47 4.38
CA VAL A 9 10.77 -6.41 4.54
C VAL A 9 10.35 -7.25 5.74
N ARG A 10 10.89 -8.48 5.87
CA ARG A 10 10.64 -9.33 7.04
C ARG A 10 11.06 -8.66 8.35
N THR A 11 12.18 -7.93 8.33
CA THR A 11 12.68 -7.21 9.51
C THR A 11 11.74 -6.08 9.92
N VAL A 12 11.31 -5.24 8.97
CA VAL A 12 10.41 -4.09 9.25
C VAL A 12 9.03 -4.57 9.66
N PHE A 13 8.51 -5.64 9.01
CA PHE A 13 7.14 -6.12 9.25
C PHE A 13 7.02 -7.13 10.39
N LYS A 14 8.10 -7.44 11.07
CA LYS A 14 8.06 -8.33 12.23
C LYS A 14 7.12 -7.82 13.33
N GLY A 15 6.11 -8.64 13.66
CA GLY A 15 5.13 -8.32 14.72
C GLY A 15 4.01 -7.39 14.27
N MET A 16 3.81 -7.18 12.97
CA MET A 16 2.63 -6.50 12.44
C MET A 16 1.38 -7.39 12.59
N ASP A 17 0.23 -6.74 12.79
CA ASP A 17 -1.06 -7.42 12.92
C ASP A 17 -1.71 -7.71 11.57
N LEU A 18 -1.40 -6.89 10.54
CA LEU A 18 -1.95 -6.99 9.19
C LEU A 18 -0.97 -6.38 8.19
N ILE A 19 -0.85 -7.00 7.02
CA ILE A 19 -0.11 -6.46 5.88
C ILE A 19 -1.10 -6.07 4.79
N LEU A 20 -0.99 -4.83 4.30
CA LEU A 20 -1.74 -4.32 3.16
C LEU A 20 -0.82 -4.28 1.93
N HIS A 21 -1.21 -4.93 0.83
CA HIS A 21 -0.46 -4.91 -0.42
C HIS A 21 -1.28 -4.25 -1.53
N ALA A 22 -0.81 -3.12 -2.02
CA ALA A 22 -1.54 -2.27 -2.96
C ALA A 22 -1.36 -2.66 -4.45
N GLY A 23 -1.16 -3.95 -4.75
CA GLY A 23 -1.10 -4.48 -6.12
C GLY A 23 0.29 -4.51 -6.74
N ASP A 24 0.33 -4.97 -8.00
CA ASP A 24 1.56 -5.24 -8.77
C ASP A 24 2.47 -6.28 -8.09
N LEU A 25 1.87 -7.41 -7.71
CA LEU A 25 2.53 -8.54 -7.06
C LEU A 25 3.61 -9.19 -7.94
N HIS A 26 3.38 -9.23 -9.25
CA HIS A 26 4.16 -9.97 -10.25
C HIS A 26 4.10 -11.49 -10.16
N CYS A 27 3.89 -12.07 -8.99
CA CYS A 27 3.65 -13.49 -8.80
C CYS A 27 2.84 -13.71 -7.50
N ILE A 28 2.02 -14.74 -7.49
CA ILE A 28 1.10 -15.00 -6.37
C ILE A 28 1.82 -15.41 -5.09
N GLU A 29 3.00 -15.98 -5.20
CA GLU A 29 3.84 -16.42 -4.10
C GLU A 29 4.25 -15.28 -3.16
N VAL A 30 4.17 -14.03 -3.61
CA VAL A 30 4.38 -12.85 -2.76
C VAL A 30 3.41 -12.85 -1.59
N LEU A 31 2.15 -13.25 -1.81
CA LEU A 31 1.16 -13.35 -0.72
C LEU A 31 1.56 -14.41 0.30
N ASP A 32 2.05 -15.57 -0.16
CA ASP A 32 2.49 -16.66 0.72
C ASP A 32 3.67 -16.20 1.59
N TRP A 33 4.64 -15.52 1.00
CA TRP A 33 5.81 -14.99 1.74
C TRP A 33 5.43 -13.92 2.76
N LEU A 34 4.44 -13.09 2.46
CA LEU A 34 3.96 -12.06 3.39
C LEU A 34 3.13 -12.69 4.51
N GLU A 35 2.33 -13.71 4.23
CA GLU A 35 1.53 -14.42 5.24
C GLU A 35 2.38 -15.20 6.26
N GLU A 36 3.64 -15.53 5.95
CA GLU A 36 4.59 -16.03 6.95
C GLU A 36 4.89 -15.01 8.07
N ILE A 37 4.57 -13.73 7.84
CA ILE A 37 4.82 -12.65 8.80
C ILE A 37 3.53 -12.26 9.53
N ALA A 38 2.46 -11.98 8.78
CA ALA A 38 1.16 -11.56 9.30
C ALA A 38 0.05 -11.81 8.25
N PRO A 39 -1.25 -11.81 8.63
CA PRO A 39 -2.35 -11.86 7.68
C PRO A 39 -2.20 -10.80 6.59
N VAL A 40 -2.57 -11.14 5.35
CA VAL A 40 -2.44 -10.26 4.19
C VAL A 40 -3.80 -9.89 3.63
N LEU A 41 -3.99 -8.62 3.31
CA LEU A 41 -5.07 -8.11 2.47
C LEU A 41 -4.43 -7.43 1.26
N ALA A 42 -4.76 -7.89 0.05
CA ALA A 42 -4.15 -7.40 -1.18
C ALA A 42 -5.19 -6.93 -2.19
N CYS A 43 -4.82 -5.94 -3.02
CA CYS A 43 -5.59 -5.63 -4.23
C CYS A 43 -4.76 -5.91 -5.49
N ARG A 44 -5.44 -6.06 -6.63
CA ARG A 44 -4.81 -6.18 -7.95
C ARG A 44 -4.26 -4.84 -8.39
N GLY A 45 -3.10 -4.89 -9.04
CA GLY A 45 -2.58 -3.79 -9.82
C GLY A 45 -2.69 -4.08 -11.32
N ASN A 46 -2.51 -3.06 -12.14
CA ASN A 46 -2.54 -3.23 -13.59
C ASN A 46 -1.42 -4.16 -14.11
N GLY A 47 -0.31 -4.28 -13.38
CA GLY A 47 0.75 -5.23 -13.68
C GLY A 47 0.33 -6.68 -13.46
N ASP A 48 -0.59 -6.93 -12.53
CA ASP A 48 -1.13 -8.27 -12.24
C ASP A 48 -2.12 -8.74 -13.31
N GLU A 49 -2.66 -7.82 -14.11
CA GLU A 49 -3.54 -8.07 -15.25
C GLU A 49 -2.80 -8.19 -16.59
N GLY A 50 -1.48 -8.23 -16.57
CA GLY A 50 -0.65 -8.39 -17.77
C GLY A 50 -0.22 -7.09 -18.43
N SER A 51 -0.44 -5.93 -17.81
CA SER A 51 0.06 -4.65 -18.31
C SER A 51 1.57 -4.67 -18.50
N GLY A 52 2.06 -4.06 -19.59
CA GLY A 52 3.47 -4.05 -19.93
C GLY A 52 4.03 -5.42 -20.35
N GLY A 53 3.18 -6.37 -20.78
CA GLY A 53 3.59 -7.71 -21.21
C GLY A 53 3.98 -8.65 -20.08
N ARG A 54 3.57 -8.35 -18.85
CA ARG A 54 3.78 -9.21 -17.68
C ARG A 54 2.84 -10.41 -17.72
N ALA A 55 3.17 -11.47 -16.98
CA ALA A 55 2.26 -12.58 -16.79
C ALA A 55 1.07 -12.14 -15.93
N VAL A 56 -0.13 -12.60 -16.29
CA VAL A 56 -1.32 -12.39 -15.45
C VAL A 56 -1.17 -13.19 -14.16
N VAL A 57 -1.37 -12.52 -13.03
CA VAL A 57 -1.37 -13.17 -11.73
C VAL A 57 -2.68 -13.96 -11.57
N PRO A 58 -2.64 -15.25 -11.19
CA PRO A 58 -3.85 -16.06 -11.00
C PRO A 58 -4.82 -15.46 -9.97
N ASP A 59 -6.09 -15.87 -10.06
CA ASP A 59 -7.07 -15.55 -9.04
C ASP A 59 -6.71 -16.22 -7.72
N ASP A 60 -6.86 -15.46 -6.64
CA ASP A 60 -6.60 -15.91 -5.27
C ASP A 60 -7.62 -15.23 -4.34
N PRO A 61 -8.17 -15.94 -3.34
CA PRO A 61 -9.16 -15.36 -2.42
C PRO A 61 -8.62 -14.20 -1.57
N ARG A 62 -7.30 -14.02 -1.47
CA ARG A 62 -6.64 -12.88 -0.78
C ARG A 62 -6.50 -11.65 -1.67
N LEU A 63 -6.70 -11.79 -2.99
CA LEU A 63 -6.46 -10.76 -4.00
C LEU A 63 -7.79 -10.20 -4.51
N HIS A 64 -8.06 -8.95 -4.22
CA HIS A 64 -9.30 -8.26 -4.53
C HIS A 64 -9.07 -7.12 -5.54
N GLU A 65 -10.11 -6.63 -6.19
CA GLU A 65 -10.02 -5.38 -6.97
C GLU A 65 -9.77 -4.19 -6.03
N THR A 66 -10.57 -4.14 -4.97
CA THR A 66 -10.43 -3.20 -3.86
C THR A 66 -10.80 -3.90 -2.57
N ALA A 67 -10.35 -3.39 -1.44
CA ALA A 67 -10.73 -3.96 -0.16
C ALA A 67 -11.00 -2.88 0.88
N VAL A 68 -11.87 -3.21 1.84
CA VAL A 68 -12.16 -2.37 3.01
C VAL A 68 -12.02 -3.22 4.25
N THR A 69 -11.31 -2.70 5.25
CA THR A 69 -11.21 -3.33 6.58
C THR A 69 -11.33 -2.30 7.68
N GLN A 70 -11.47 -2.77 8.91
CA GLN A 70 -11.51 -1.90 10.09
C GLN A 70 -10.38 -2.23 11.04
N CYS A 71 -9.75 -1.19 11.56
CA CYS A 71 -8.68 -1.30 12.55
C CYS A 71 -8.73 -0.12 13.50
N ALA A 72 -8.78 -0.39 14.80
CA ALA A 72 -8.73 0.63 15.87
C ALA A 72 -9.73 1.80 15.67
N GLY A 73 -10.94 1.51 15.20
CA GLY A 73 -11.99 2.50 14.94
C GLY A 73 -11.84 3.28 13.62
N TYR A 74 -10.82 2.98 12.80
CA TYR A 74 -10.68 3.50 11.45
C TYR A 74 -11.22 2.54 10.40
N THR A 75 -11.79 3.09 9.34
CA THR A 75 -12.09 2.35 8.11
C THR A 75 -10.93 2.54 7.13
N LEU A 76 -10.24 1.45 6.78
CA LEU A 76 -9.15 1.43 5.83
C LEU A 76 -9.66 0.97 4.48
N GLY A 77 -9.40 1.76 3.42
CA GLY A 77 -9.61 1.36 2.03
C GLY A 77 -8.27 0.98 1.39
N LEU A 78 -8.28 -0.06 0.58
CA LEU A 78 -7.13 -0.51 -0.20
C LEU A 78 -7.49 -0.52 -1.67
N VAL A 79 -6.72 0.17 -2.49
CA VAL A 79 -6.87 0.25 -3.95
C VAL A 79 -5.52 0.46 -4.59
N HIS A 80 -5.31 -0.03 -5.82
CA HIS A 80 -4.01 0.07 -6.46
C HIS A 80 -3.60 1.51 -6.77
N ASP A 81 -4.48 2.30 -7.39
CA ASP A 81 -4.15 3.66 -7.82
C ASP A 81 -5.14 4.70 -7.29
N VAL A 82 -4.59 5.84 -6.88
CA VAL A 82 -5.34 7.04 -6.50
C VAL A 82 -4.70 8.24 -7.18
N LEU A 83 -5.40 8.82 -8.16
CA LEU A 83 -4.98 10.08 -8.78
C LEU A 83 -4.88 11.18 -7.73
N ASP A 84 -3.79 11.96 -7.79
CA ASP A 84 -3.60 13.09 -6.88
C ASP A 84 -4.56 14.23 -7.24
N PRO A 85 -5.54 14.60 -6.39
CA PRO A 85 -6.46 15.69 -6.67
C PRO A 85 -5.79 17.05 -6.92
N ASN A 86 -4.57 17.26 -6.44
CA ASN A 86 -3.83 18.50 -6.70
C ASN A 86 -3.25 18.55 -8.12
N GLU A 87 -2.89 17.40 -8.68
CA GLU A 87 -2.42 17.27 -10.07
C GLU A 87 -3.58 17.10 -11.05
N TYR A 88 -4.67 16.47 -10.58
CA TYR A 88 -5.88 16.16 -11.35
C TYR A 88 -7.12 16.75 -10.65
N PRO A 89 -7.33 18.10 -10.67
CA PRO A 89 -8.45 18.74 -9.96
C PRO A 89 -9.84 18.28 -10.44
N GLN A 90 -9.94 17.75 -11.66
CA GLN A 90 -11.17 17.15 -12.20
C GLN A 90 -11.46 15.78 -11.59
N TRP A 91 -10.55 15.23 -10.77
CA TRP A 91 -10.69 13.96 -10.06
C TRP A 91 -10.52 14.14 -8.54
N PRO A 92 -11.49 14.80 -7.88
CA PRO A 92 -11.44 14.98 -6.43
C PRO A 92 -11.47 13.64 -5.71
N ILE A 93 -10.94 13.60 -4.48
CA ILE A 93 -10.87 12.35 -3.68
C ILE A 93 -12.24 11.68 -3.50
N GLN A 94 -13.32 12.46 -3.47
CA GLN A 94 -14.68 11.99 -3.42
C GLN A 94 -14.99 11.00 -4.55
N ARG A 95 -14.55 11.34 -5.78
CA ARG A 95 -14.77 10.50 -6.95
C ARG A 95 -14.05 9.14 -6.82
N THR A 96 -12.85 9.15 -6.29
CA THR A 96 -12.12 7.90 -5.97
C THR A 96 -12.89 7.07 -4.96
N MET A 97 -13.39 7.69 -3.89
CA MET A 97 -14.18 6.98 -2.89
C MET A 97 -15.47 6.39 -3.45
N ASP A 98 -16.22 7.17 -4.20
CA ASP A 98 -17.49 6.73 -4.80
C ASP A 98 -17.30 5.62 -5.85
N GLN A 99 -16.16 5.61 -6.54
CA GLN A 99 -15.86 4.61 -7.56
C GLN A 99 -15.40 3.27 -6.98
N TYR A 100 -14.61 3.30 -5.90
CA TYR A 100 -13.89 2.11 -5.45
C TYR A 100 -14.39 1.52 -4.13
N PHE A 101 -15.20 2.26 -3.35
CA PHE A 101 -15.56 1.82 -2.02
C PHE A 101 -17.07 1.97 -1.74
N ASP A 102 -17.71 0.88 -1.37
CA ASP A 102 -19.12 0.91 -0.91
C ASP A 102 -19.26 1.59 0.46
N ARG A 103 -18.18 1.62 1.24
CA ARG A 103 -18.09 2.28 2.53
C ARG A 103 -16.95 3.28 2.52
N ARG A 104 -17.26 4.53 2.89
CA ARG A 104 -16.27 5.62 2.94
C ARG A 104 -15.11 5.29 3.87
N PRO A 105 -13.86 5.24 3.38
CA PRO A 105 -12.69 5.06 4.21
C PRO A 105 -12.25 6.36 4.90
N ASP A 106 -11.69 6.23 6.10
CA ASP A 106 -10.94 7.30 6.79
C ASP A 106 -9.50 7.41 6.24
N ILE A 107 -8.94 6.26 5.84
CA ILE A 107 -7.58 6.14 5.33
C ILE A 107 -7.63 5.28 4.07
N ILE A 108 -6.99 5.73 2.99
CA ILE A 108 -6.79 4.95 1.76
C ILE A 108 -5.31 4.61 1.63
N VAL A 109 -5.01 3.32 1.47
CA VAL A 109 -3.68 2.83 1.11
C VAL A 109 -3.66 2.50 -0.37
N CYS A 110 -2.65 3.00 -1.08
CA CYS A 110 -2.50 2.80 -2.52
C CYS A 110 -1.03 2.60 -2.92
N GLY A 111 -0.78 2.35 -4.21
CA GLY A 111 0.52 2.12 -4.81
C GLY A 111 0.68 2.78 -6.18
N HIS A 112 0.95 2.00 -7.21
CA HIS A 112 1.03 2.33 -8.63
C HIS A 112 2.19 3.27 -9.03
N THR A 113 2.28 4.45 -8.45
CA THR A 113 3.28 5.46 -8.82
C THR A 113 4.69 5.11 -8.37
N HIS A 114 4.85 4.20 -7.40
CA HIS A 114 6.11 3.84 -6.74
C HIS A 114 6.80 5.02 -6.04
N VAL A 115 6.05 6.10 -5.78
CA VAL A 115 6.53 7.32 -5.11
C VAL A 115 5.78 7.50 -3.81
N GLU A 116 6.52 7.75 -2.74
CA GLU A 116 5.96 7.95 -1.41
C GLU A 116 5.08 9.19 -1.38
N ARG A 117 3.86 9.03 -0.85
CA ARG A 117 2.90 10.12 -0.67
C ARG A 117 2.05 9.85 0.55
N ILE A 118 2.14 10.73 1.53
CA ILE A 118 1.22 10.77 2.67
C ILE A 118 0.57 12.14 2.64
N ARG A 119 -0.71 12.19 2.30
CA ARG A 119 -1.44 13.45 2.15
C ARG A 119 -2.89 13.33 2.56
N ARG A 120 -3.38 14.34 3.25
CA ARG A 120 -4.80 14.46 3.58
C ARG A 120 -5.51 15.26 2.49
N TYR A 121 -6.62 14.71 2.02
CA TYR A 121 -7.57 15.37 1.13
C TYR A 121 -8.92 15.40 1.84
N ASP A 122 -9.40 16.58 2.17
CA ASP A 122 -10.54 16.77 3.06
C ASP A 122 -10.34 16.00 4.38
N ASP A 123 -11.21 15.06 4.68
CA ASP A 123 -11.17 14.22 5.88
C ASP A 123 -10.52 12.83 5.65
N VAL A 124 -10.02 12.56 4.45
CA VAL A 124 -9.40 11.27 4.08
C VAL A 124 -7.89 11.38 4.01
N LEU A 125 -7.18 10.48 4.68
CA LEU A 125 -5.73 10.34 4.57
C LEU A 125 -5.40 9.34 3.47
N VAL A 126 -4.61 9.76 2.48
CA VAL A 126 -4.10 8.87 1.41
C VAL A 126 -2.64 8.56 1.67
N ILE A 127 -2.29 7.27 1.67
CA ILE A 127 -0.96 6.75 1.94
C ILE A 127 -0.51 5.91 0.74
N ASN A 128 0.55 6.34 0.10
CA ASN A 128 1.34 5.52 -0.82
C ASN A 128 2.72 5.36 -0.18
N PRO A 129 3.13 4.14 0.20
CA PRO A 129 4.42 3.94 0.88
C PRO A 129 5.61 3.87 -0.09
N GLY A 130 5.40 4.10 -1.38
CA GLY A 130 6.39 3.88 -2.42
C GLY A 130 6.42 2.43 -2.92
N SER A 131 7.58 1.93 -3.26
CA SER A 131 7.77 0.56 -3.73
C SER A 131 8.94 -0.12 -3.02
N PRO A 132 8.76 -1.35 -2.52
CA PRO A 132 9.84 -2.09 -1.84
C PRO A 132 10.96 -2.54 -2.77
N THR A 133 10.66 -2.71 -4.08
CA THR A 133 11.59 -3.36 -5.03
C THR A 133 11.83 -2.60 -6.32
N TYR A 134 11.06 -1.53 -6.58
CA TYR A 134 11.18 -0.72 -7.81
C TYR A 134 10.87 0.76 -7.55
N PRO A 135 11.60 1.41 -6.61
CA PRO A 135 11.31 2.76 -6.17
C PRO A 135 11.42 3.77 -7.32
N HIS A 136 10.46 4.69 -7.38
CA HIS A 136 10.41 5.80 -8.33
C HIS A 136 10.48 5.38 -9.81
N ASN A 137 10.21 4.11 -10.13
CA ASN A 137 10.33 3.55 -11.48
C ASN A 137 11.74 3.64 -12.13
N TYR A 138 12.79 3.79 -11.32
CA TYR A 138 14.16 3.93 -11.86
C TYR A 138 14.85 2.60 -12.14
N SER A 139 14.86 1.70 -11.18
CA SER A 139 15.51 0.40 -11.31
C SER A 139 15.07 -0.56 -10.21
N ALA A 140 15.22 -1.86 -10.47
CA ALA A 140 15.01 -2.88 -9.44
C ALA A 140 16.08 -2.74 -8.34
N GLN A 141 15.65 -2.33 -7.16
CA GLN A 141 16.48 -2.15 -5.96
C GLN A 141 15.60 -2.06 -4.72
N LEU A 142 16.19 -2.19 -3.54
CA LEU A 142 15.47 -1.93 -2.30
C LEU A 142 15.02 -0.48 -2.23
N GLY A 143 13.76 -0.27 -1.93
CA GLY A 143 13.13 1.05 -1.81
C GLY A 143 12.50 1.25 -0.45
N THR A 144 11.17 1.44 -0.41
CA THR A 144 10.45 1.85 0.79
C THR A 144 9.24 0.97 1.09
N VAL A 145 8.89 0.92 2.37
CA VAL A 145 7.62 0.38 2.88
C VAL A 145 7.06 1.31 3.96
N GLY A 146 5.76 1.21 4.22
CA GLY A 146 5.09 1.98 5.26
C GLY A 146 4.70 1.10 6.45
N VAL A 147 4.77 1.66 7.64
CA VAL A 147 4.20 1.11 8.87
C VAL A 147 3.14 2.08 9.37
N LEU A 148 1.89 1.62 9.39
CA LEU A 148 0.74 2.35 9.91
C LEU A 148 0.46 1.85 11.33
N LYS A 149 0.51 2.73 12.31
CA LYS A 149 0.16 2.46 13.71
C LYS A 149 -1.15 3.18 14.03
N LEU A 150 -2.13 2.44 14.51
CA LEU A 150 -3.46 2.96 14.85
C LEU A 150 -3.81 2.60 16.27
N GLU A 151 -4.39 3.55 17.00
CA GLU A 151 -4.87 3.38 18.37
C GLU A 151 -6.40 3.62 18.46
N GLU A 152 -7.07 2.96 19.39
CA GLU A 152 -8.54 3.06 19.55
C GLU A 152 -9.04 4.47 19.86
N ASN A 153 -8.18 5.33 20.41
CA ASN A 153 -8.47 6.75 20.66
C ASN A 153 -8.43 7.62 19.40
N ARG A 154 -8.31 7.01 18.21
CA ARG A 154 -8.17 7.68 16.91
C ARG A 154 -6.90 8.53 16.79
N VAL A 155 -5.85 8.15 17.47
CA VAL A 155 -4.48 8.61 17.18
C VAL A 155 -3.81 7.61 16.25
N GLY A 156 -3.17 8.10 15.21
CA GLY A 156 -2.46 7.27 14.26
C GLY A 156 -1.13 7.89 13.84
N SER A 157 -0.24 7.03 13.35
CA SER A 157 0.99 7.48 12.71
C SER A 157 1.34 6.59 11.52
N VAL A 158 2.00 7.20 10.53
CA VAL A 158 2.60 6.51 9.39
C VAL A 158 4.09 6.78 9.42
N GLU A 159 4.87 5.71 9.42
CA GLU A 159 6.33 5.76 9.29
C GLU A 159 6.74 5.12 7.97
N ILE A 160 7.50 5.84 7.15
CA ILE A 160 8.09 5.29 5.92
C ILE A 160 9.52 4.83 6.23
N TYR A 161 9.80 3.58 5.93
CA TYR A 161 11.10 2.94 6.12
C TYR A 161 11.85 2.82 4.80
N ASN A 162 13.11 3.24 4.81
CA ASN A 162 14.05 2.93 3.74
C ASN A 162 14.60 1.51 3.95
N LEU A 163 14.33 0.59 3.04
CA LEU A 163 14.74 -0.80 3.17
C LEU A 163 16.27 -1.01 3.03
N LYS A 164 17.01 -0.09 2.41
CA LYS A 164 18.49 -0.20 2.34
C LYS A 164 19.14 0.03 3.68
N THR A 165 18.58 0.94 4.48
CA THR A 165 19.17 1.37 5.76
C THR A 165 18.41 0.86 6.96
N LEU A 166 17.17 0.36 6.77
CA LEU A 166 16.19 0.01 7.82
C LEU A 166 15.84 1.21 8.72
N ALA A 167 16.09 2.42 8.27
CA ALA A 167 15.79 3.64 9.01
C ALA A 167 14.44 4.24 8.56
N VAL A 168 13.76 4.87 9.51
CA VAL A 168 12.59 5.72 9.22
C VAL A 168 13.04 6.95 8.45
N LEU A 169 12.25 7.39 7.48
CA LEU A 169 12.38 8.65 6.76
C LEU A 169 11.46 9.69 7.41
N PRO A 170 11.95 10.51 8.36
CA PRO A 170 11.09 11.39 9.15
C PRO A 170 10.34 12.43 8.31
N GLU A 171 10.96 12.88 7.22
CA GLU A 171 10.38 13.86 6.28
C GLU A 171 9.17 13.32 5.50
N LEU A 172 9.04 11.99 5.42
CA LEU A 172 7.93 11.30 4.77
C LEU A 172 6.98 10.62 5.78
N SER A 173 7.17 10.87 7.08
CA SER A 173 6.39 10.25 8.15
C SER A 173 5.51 11.28 8.84
N THR A 174 4.36 10.87 9.39
CA THR A 174 3.42 11.79 10.04
C THR A 174 2.63 11.12 11.16
N THR A 175 2.12 11.96 12.07
CA THR A 175 1.11 11.60 13.09
C THR A 175 -0.18 12.36 12.80
N PHE A 176 -1.34 11.74 13.05
CA PHE A 176 -2.66 12.32 12.72
C PHE A 176 -3.73 11.91 13.73
#